data_9a56b6eb2751de8ca24cc1c80d658815
#
_entry.id   9a56b6eb2751de8ca24cc1c80d658815
#
_cell.length_a   1.000
_cell.length_b   1.000
_cell.length_c   1.000
_cell.angle_alpha   90.00
_cell.angle_beta   90.00
_cell.angle_gamma   90.00
#
_symmetry.space_group_name_H-M   'P 1'
#
loop_
_entity.id
_entity.type
_entity.pdbx_description
1 polymer ?
#
loop_
_entity_poly.entity_id
_entity_poly.type
_entity_poly.pdbx_seq_one_letter_code
_entity_poly.pdbx_strand_id
1 'polypeptide(L)'
;KAKNYFIVFAYLTLILVVAAFGSIVANTFKAAYTESGAVDVAASSANATTAMISILFIVLAVVFGFMVYRRNVSLGVSTIAGVVAIVVCVVVGLNFHPIYLSETVWMVIVGIYITVASVAPVWILLQPRDYLSSFLLYFMMIVAAVGVIGSALMGHASLDIPAFTGFKDTLAPTGSSLGFMFPALFVTIACGAISGFHSLVGSGTTSKQLDNEKNSPPDRIRRYAD
;
A
#
# COMPACT_ATOMS: atom_id res chain seq x y z
N LYS A 1 27.98 -15.60 15.79
CA LYS A 1 27.27 -14.77 16.82
C LYS A 1 26.66 -13.52 16.20
N ALA A 2 27.37 -12.69 15.43
CA ALA A 2 26.85 -11.48 14.80
C ALA A 2 25.62 -11.74 13.91
N LYS A 3 25.61 -12.82 13.11
CA LYS A 3 24.49 -13.22 12.26
C LYS A 3 23.19 -13.41 13.05
N ASN A 4 23.27 -14.06 14.23
CA ASN A 4 22.09 -14.33 15.04
C ASN A 4 21.51 -13.05 15.65
N TYR A 5 22.37 -12.13 16.11
CA TYR A 5 21.90 -10.82 16.58
C TYR A 5 21.24 -10.00 15.48
N PHE A 6 21.80 -10.02 14.27
CA PHE A 6 21.21 -9.34 13.11
C PHE A 6 19.83 -9.92 12.76
N ILE A 7 19.68 -11.24 12.76
CA ILE A 7 18.40 -11.90 12.47
C ILE A 7 17.35 -11.52 13.53
N VAL A 8 17.70 -11.56 14.82
CA VAL A 8 16.78 -11.17 15.90
C VAL A 8 16.38 -9.70 15.75
N PHE A 9 17.32 -8.81 15.51
CA PHE A 9 17.05 -7.39 15.27
C PHE A 9 16.12 -7.18 14.07
N ALA A 10 16.41 -7.85 12.96
CA ALA A 10 15.58 -7.77 11.75
C ALA A 10 14.13 -8.25 11.99
N TYR A 11 13.97 -9.34 12.74
CA TYR A 11 12.65 -9.86 13.12
C TYR A 11 11.87 -8.88 14.00
N LEU A 12 12.50 -8.33 15.03
CA LEU A 12 11.86 -7.36 15.92
C LEU A 12 11.44 -6.11 15.14
N THR A 13 12.32 -5.60 14.28
CA THR A 13 12.02 -4.44 13.43
C THR A 13 10.87 -4.74 12.47
N LEU A 14 10.86 -5.94 11.86
CA LEU A 14 9.77 -6.34 10.95
C LEU A 14 8.42 -6.37 11.67
N ILE A 15 8.35 -6.93 12.88
CA ILE A 15 7.12 -6.97 13.67
C ILE A 15 6.62 -5.54 13.98
N LEU A 16 7.51 -4.65 14.39
CA LEU A 16 7.17 -3.24 14.66
C LEU A 16 6.64 -2.54 13.41
N VAL A 17 7.30 -2.73 12.26
CA VAL A 17 6.88 -2.12 11.00
C VAL A 17 5.51 -2.65 10.56
N VAL A 18 5.29 -3.96 10.62
CA VAL A 18 3.99 -4.56 10.26
C VAL A 18 2.88 -4.06 11.18
N ALA A 19 3.13 -3.95 12.48
CA ALA A 19 2.17 -3.41 13.44
C ALA A 19 1.84 -1.93 13.15
N ALA A 20 2.85 -1.11 12.87
CA ALA A 20 2.67 0.30 12.53
C ALA A 20 1.86 0.48 11.25
N PHE A 21 2.18 -0.25 10.18
CA PHE A 21 1.40 -0.20 8.93
C PHE A 21 -0.02 -0.75 9.11
N GLY A 22 -0.20 -1.80 9.90
CA GLY A 22 -1.53 -2.34 10.24
C GLY A 22 -2.40 -1.29 10.94
N SER A 23 -1.82 -0.54 11.88
CA SER A 23 -2.49 0.57 12.56
C SER A 23 -2.84 1.71 11.59
N ILE A 24 -1.94 2.11 10.68
CA ILE A 24 -2.20 3.14 9.67
C ILE A 24 -3.37 2.73 8.78
N VAL A 25 -3.40 1.48 8.31
CA VAL A 25 -4.48 0.96 7.47
C VAL A 25 -5.80 0.93 8.23
N ALA A 26 -5.81 0.45 9.48
CA ALA A 26 -7.00 0.44 10.32
C ALA A 26 -7.55 1.85 10.57
N ASN A 27 -6.67 2.84 10.78
CA ASN A 27 -7.03 4.24 10.91
C ASN A 27 -7.63 4.83 9.61
N THR A 28 -7.15 4.40 8.45
CA THR A 28 -7.68 4.85 7.16
C THR A 28 -9.11 4.33 6.90
N PHE A 29 -9.45 3.18 7.46
CA PHE A 29 -10.74 2.53 7.23
C PHE A 29 -11.75 2.75 8.35
N LYS A 30 -11.33 3.26 9.51
CA LYS A 30 -12.20 3.39 10.68
C LYS A 30 -13.37 4.33 10.46
N ALA A 31 -14.52 3.96 11.01
CA ALA A 31 -15.67 4.86 11.12
C ALA A 31 -15.45 5.92 12.19
N ALA A 32 -15.92 7.14 11.95
CA ALA A 32 -16.03 8.17 12.97
C ALA A 32 -17.30 7.94 13.80
N TYR A 33 -17.20 8.10 15.10
CA TYR A 33 -18.31 7.97 16.04
C TYR A 33 -18.63 9.32 16.64
N THR A 34 -19.93 9.63 16.73
CA THR A 34 -20.44 10.82 17.44
C THR A 34 -20.31 10.60 18.95
N GLU A 35 -20.35 11.66 19.77
CA GLU A 35 -20.33 11.59 21.23
C GLU A 35 -21.41 10.68 21.83
N SER A 36 -22.51 10.48 21.11
CA SER A 36 -23.59 9.54 21.46
C SER A 36 -23.30 8.08 21.15
N GLY A 37 -22.12 7.75 20.58
CA GLY A 37 -21.74 6.39 20.18
C GLY A 37 -22.36 5.90 18.86
N ALA A 38 -23.11 6.74 18.17
CA ALA A 38 -23.64 6.44 16.84
C ALA A 38 -22.57 6.71 15.76
N VAL A 39 -22.63 5.97 14.64
CA VAL A 39 -21.72 6.17 13.51
C VAL A 39 -22.08 7.47 12.79
N ASP A 40 -21.11 8.38 12.68
CA ASP A 40 -21.23 9.54 11.81
C ASP A 40 -21.01 9.12 10.35
N VAL A 41 -22.10 8.90 9.63
CA VAL A 41 -22.08 8.44 8.24
C VAL A 41 -21.42 9.46 7.32
N ALA A 42 -21.62 10.76 7.55
CA ALA A 42 -21.07 11.81 6.70
C ALA A 42 -19.54 11.87 6.83
N ALA A 43 -19.03 11.87 8.06
CA ALA A 43 -17.59 11.89 8.32
C ALA A 43 -16.90 10.55 7.96
N SER A 44 -17.64 9.44 8.01
CA SER A 44 -17.10 8.09 7.75
C SER A 44 -17.19 7.66 6.29
N SER A 45 -17.95 8.37 5.43
CA SER A 45 -18.23 7.94 4.05
C SER A 45 -16.97 7.75 3.22
N ALA A 46 -16.01 8.65 3.32
CA ALA A 46 -14.72 8.55 2.58
C ALA A 46 -13.90 7.33 3.01
N ASN A 47 -13.87 7.05 4.32
CA ASN A 47 -13.15 5.92 4.87
C ASN A 47 -13.82 4.59 4.49
N ALA A 48 -15.14 4.52 4.58
CA ALA A 48 -15.93 3.36 4.17
C ALA A 48 -15.80 3.08 2.66
N THR A 49 -15.78 4.13 1.84
CA THR A 49 -15.52 4.02 0.39
C THR A 49 -14.14 3.43 0.13
N THR A 50 -13.11 3.94 0.80
CA THR A 50 -11.73 3.44 0.67
C THR A 50 -11.63 1.98 1.09
N ALA A 51 -12.28 1.60 2.20
CA ALA A 51 -12.32 0.22 2.67
C ALA A 51 -13.00 -0.71 1.64
N MET A 52 -14.15 -0.28 1.10
CA MET A 52 -14.91 -1.07 0.11
C MET A 52 -14.11 -1.26 -1.18
N ILE A 53 -13.50 -0.20 -1.71
CA ILE A 53 -12.64 -0.27 -2.89
C ILE A 53 -11.47 -1.22 -2.64
N SER A 54 -10.85 -1.15 -1.48
CA SER A 54 -9.71 -2.01 -1.13
C SER A 54 -10.09 -3.49 -1.08
N ILE A 55 -11.24 -3.83 -0.50
CA ILE A 55 -11.75 -5.20 -0.47
C ILE A 55 -12.05 -5.69 -1.89
N LEU A 56 -12.76 -4.89 -2.69
CA LEU A 56 -13.06 -5.23 -4.08
C LEU A 56 -11.78 -5.43 -4.90
N PHE A 57 -10.75 -4.61 -4.64
CA PHE A 57 -9.47 -4.72 -5.32
C PHE A 57 -8.72 -6.01 -4.96
N ILE A 58 -8.80 -6.47 -3.72
CA ILE A 58 -8.23 -7.76 -3.31
C ILE A 58 -8.91 -8.90 -4.07
N VAL A 59 -10.26 -8.90 -4.11
CA VAL A 59 -11.02 -9.91 -4.86
C VAL A 59 -10.66 -9.87 -6.34
N LEU A 60 -10.59 -8.67 -6.93
CA LEU A 60 -10.19 -8.49 -8.32
C LEU A 60 -8.79 -9.04 -8.58
N ALA A 61 -7.82 -8.76 -7.70
CA ALA A 61 -6.46 -9.26 -7.84
C ALA A 61 -6.39 -10.79 -7.84
N VAL A 62 -7.14 -11.45 -6.97
CA VAL A 62 -7.23 -12.92 -6.92
C VAL A 62 -7.85 -13.48 -8.22
N VAL A 63 -8.94 -12.89 -8.68
CA VAL A 63 -9.62 -13.32 -9.93
C VAL A 63 -8.69 -13.11 -11.12
N PHE A 64 -8.04 -11.96 -11.21
CA PHE A 64 -7.10 -11.63 -12.27
C PHE A 64 -5.91 -12.60 -12.27
N GLY A 65 -5.32 -12.87 -11.11
CA GLY A 65 -4.23 -13.84 -10.95
C GLY A 65 -4.63 -15.24 -11.43
N PHE A 66 -5.82 -15.68 -11.06
CA PHE A 66 -6.34 -16.97 -11.50
C PHE A 66 -6.56 -17.01 -13.02
N MET A 67 -7.10 -15.94 -13.62
CA MET A 67 -7.31 -15.85 -15.08
C MET A 67 -5.99 -15.89 -15.85
N VAL A 68 -5.02 -15.09 -15.45
CA VAL A 68 -3.74 -14.98 -16.16
C VAL A 68 -2.91 -16.26 -16.01
N TYR A 69 -2.76 -16.76 -14.76
CA TYR A 69 -1.84 -17.86 -14.49
C TYR A 69 -2.43 -19.25 -14.77
N ARG A 70 -3.74 -19.41 -14.67
CA ARG A 70 -4.37 -20.73 -14.84
C ARG A 70 -5.02 -20.94 -16.21
N ARG A 71 -5.52 -19.87 -16.84
CA ARG A 71 -6.17 -19.94 -18.14
C ARG A 71 -5.32 -19.50 -19.32
N ASN A 72 -4.07 -19.10 -19.10
CA ASN A 72 -3.14 -18.65 -20.15
C ASN A 72 -3.77 -17.61 -21.11
N VAL A 73 -4.59 -16.70 -20.57
CA VAL A 73 -5.17 -15.61 -21.35
C VAL A 73 -4.04 -14.66 -21.74
N SER A 74 -4.06 -14.13 -22.97
CA SER A 74 -3.03 -13.19 -23.41
C SER A 74 -2.97 -11.98 -22.49
N LEU A 75 -1.76 -11.57 -22.14
CA LEU A 75 -1.52 -10.49 -21.17
C LEU A 75 -2.22 -9.18 -21.58
N GLY A 76 -2.23 -8.85 -22.88
CA GLY A 76 -2.87 -7.64 -23.39
C GLY A 76 -4.38 -7.59 -23.14
N VAL A 77 -5.10 -8.67 -23.41
CA VAL A 77 -6.54 -8.76 -23.14
C VAL A 77 -6.82 -8.71 -21.65
N SER A 78 -6.01 -9.43 -20.86
CA SER A 78 -6.13 -9.43 -19.40
C SER A 78 -5.89 -8.04 -18.81
N THR A 79 -4.94 -7.27 -19.35
CA THR A 79 -4.66 -5.89 -18.91
C THR A 79 -5.84 -4.97 -19.15
N ILE A 80 -6.42 -4.98 -20.36
CA ILE A 80 -7.60 -4.16 -20.67
C ILE A 80 -8.76 -4.52 -19.76
N ALA A 81 -9.04 -5.83 -19.61
CA ALA A 81 -10.07 -6.31 -18.70
C ALA A 81 -9.80 -5.90 -17.25
N GLY A 82 -8.55 -5.96 -16.79
CA GLY A 82 -8.11 -5.53 -15.46
C GLY A 82 -8.34 -4.05 -15.22
N VAL A 83 -7.95 -3.20 -16.16
CA VAL A 83 -8.14 -1.74 -16.06
C VAL A 83 -9.64 -1.38 -16.03
N VAL A 84 -10.44 -1.99 -16.90
CA VAL A 84 -11.90 -1.80 -16.88
C VAL A 84 -12.48 -2.25 -15.54
N ALA A 85 -12.06 -3.40 -15.02
CA ALA A 85 -12.52 -3.91 -13.74
C ALA A 85 -12.11 -3.01 -12.56
N ILE A 86 -10.91 -2.38 -12.60
CA ILE A 86 -10.52 -1.36 -11.62
C ILE A 86 -11.51 -0.19 -11.62
N VAL A 87 -11.84 0.34 -12.79
CA VAL A 87 -12.81 1.45 -12.91
C VAL A 87 -14.16 1.04 -12.32
N VAL A 88 -14.63 -0.16 -12.64
CA VAL A 88 -15.89 -0.70 -12.08
C VAL A 88 -15.79 -0.82 -10.54
N CYS A 89 -14.69 -1.32 -9.98
CA CYS A 89 -14.49 -1.41 -8.53
C CYS A 89 -14.54 -0.03 -7.86
N VAL A 90 -13.94 0.98 -8.48
CA VAL A 90 -13.95 2.36 -7.97
C VAL A 90 -15.39 2.92 -8.01
N VAL A 91 -16.09 2.80 -9.14
CA VAL A 91 -17.47 3.27 -9.28
C VAL A 91 -18.41 2.57 -8.29
N VAL A 92 -18.28 1.26 -8.13
CA VAL A 92 -19.07 0.50 -7.15
C VAL A 92 -18.78 0.96 -5.73
N GLY A 93 -17.50 1.13 -5.36
CA GLY A 93 -17.12 1.57 -4.02
C GLY A 93 -17.57 3.00 -3.70
N LEU A 94 -17.61 3.90 -4.70
CA LEU A 94 -18.14 5.26 -4.52
C LEU A 94 -19.67 5.28 -4.28
N ASN A 95 -20.41 4.38 -4.91
CA ASN A 95 -21.87 4.34 -4.79
C ASN A 95 -22.37 3.40 -3.68
N PHE A 96 -21.61 2.40 -3.32
CA PHE A 96 -22.00 1.38 -2.36
C PHE A 96 -20.88 1.09 -1.36
N HIS A 97 -21.01 1.64 -0.15
CA HIS A 97 -20.03 1.51 0.92
C HIS A 97 -20.69 1.29 2.29
N PRO A 98 -21.34 0.14 2.52
CA PRO A 98 -22.11 -0.12 3.75
C PRO A 98 -21.26 -0.47 4.97
N ILE A 99 -19.92 -0.50 4.85
CA ILE A 99 -19.03 -1.04 5.88
C ILE A 99 -18.53 0.08 6.80
N TYR A 100 -19.12 0.17 7.98
CA TYR A 100 -18.72 1.11 9.04
C TYR A 100 -18.27 0.32 10.27
N LEU A 101 -16.97 0.12 10.42
CA LEU A 101 -16.41 -0.66 11.52
C LEU A 101 -15.47 0.19 12.37
N SER A 102 -15.33 -0.19 13.64
CA SER A 102 -14.38 0.44 14.56
C SER A 102 -12.93 0.10 14.18
N GLU A 103 -12.00 0.95 14.63
CA GLU A 103 -10.56 0.76 14.42
C GLU A 103 -10.07 -0.61 14.89
N THR A 104 -10.54 -1.05 16.09
CA THR A 104 -10.16 -2.35 16.66
C THR A 104 -10.58 -3.52 15.77
N VAL A 105 -11.80 -3.48 15.23
CA VAL A 105 -12.30 -4.53 14.33
C VAL A 105 -11.47 -4.55 13.03
N TRP A 106 -11.17 -3.38 12.46
CA TRP A 106 -10.29 -3.29 11.29
C TRP A 106 -8.89 -3.82 11.56
N MET A 107 -8.33 -3.54 12.72
CA MET A 107 -7.01 -4.05 13.11
C MET A 107 -6.99 -5.59 13.14
N VAL A 108 -8.04 -6.21 13.67
CA VAL A 108 -8.18 -7.68 13.67
C VAL A 108 -8.32 -8.23 12.24
N ILE A 109 -9.17 -7.61 11.41
CA ILE A 109 -9.37 -8.03 10.01
C ILE A 109 -8.07 -7.93 9.22
N VAL A 110 -7.34 -6.81 9.35
CA VAL A 110 -6.04 -6.60 8.69
C VAL A 110 -5.02 -7.60 9.20
N GLY A 111 -4.98 -7.91 10.50
CA GLY A 111 -4.11 -8.93 11.07
C GLY A 111 -4.37 -10.33 10.50
N ILE A 112 -5.63 -10.72 10.38
CA ILE A 112 -6.01 -11.99 9.74
C ILE A 112 -5.60 -11.99 8.26
N TYR A 113 -5.87 -10.88 7.55
CA TYR A 113 -5.48 -10.75 6.14
C TYR A 113 -3.97 -10.88 5.95
N ILE A 114 -3.15 -10.20 6.75
CA ILE A 114 -1.69 -10.29 6.70
C ILE A 114 -1.22 -11.72 6.93
N THR A 115 -1.81 -12.41 7.90
CA THR A 115 -1.48 -13.81 8.22
C THR A 115 -1.80 -14.74 7.05
N VAL A 116 -2.98 -14.61 6.46
CA VAL A 116 -3.37 -15.40 5.27
C VAL A 116 -2.48 -15.06 4.08
N ALA A 117 -2.23 -13.77 3.84
CA ALA A 117 -1.41 -13.32 2.73
C ALA A 117 0.05 -13.78 2.83
N SER A 118 0.59 -13.93 4.04
CA SER A 118 1.96 -14.41 4.26
C SER A 118 2.15 -15.89 3.91
N VAL A 119 1.09 -16.69 3.98
CA VAL A 119 1.10 -18.12 3.64
C VAL A 119 0.70 -18.35 2.18
N ALA A 120 -0.06 -17.42 1.60
CA ALA A 120 -0.52 -17.53 0.22
C ALA A 120 0.65 -17.48 -0.78
N PRO A 121 0.61 -18.27 -1.86
CA PRO A 121 1.60 -18.17 -2.93
C PRO A 121 1.63 -16.78 -3.57
N VAL A 122 2.83 -16.24 -3.81
CA VAL A 122 3.06 -14.89 -4.34
C VAL A 122 2.29 -14.63 -5.65
N TRP A 123 2.19 -15.64 -6.52
CA TRP A 123 1.51 -15.53 -7.81
C TRP A 123 -0.01 -15.38 -7.73
N ILE A 124 -0.63 -15.76 -6.61
CA ILE A 124 -2.10 -15.64 -6.44
C ILE A 124 -2.48 -14.22 -6.01
N LEU A 125 -1.75 -13.64 -5.07
CA LEU A 125 -2.17 -12.42 -4.40
C LEU A 125 -1.25 -11.22 -4.69
N LEU A 126 0.07 -11.37 -4.54
CA LEU A 126 1.00 -10.25 -4.64
C LEU A 126 1.22 -9.79 -6.09
N GLN A 127 1.62 -10.69 -6.98
CA GLN A 127 1.93 -10.32 -8.36
C GLN A 127 0.76 -9.65 -9.10
N PRO A 128 -0.48 -10.21 -9.09
CA PRO A 128 -1.60 -9.57 -9.78
C PRO A 128 -1.99 -8.23 -9.16
N ARG A 129 -1.93 -8.15 -7.82
CA ARG A 129 -2.22 -6.92 -7.09
C ARG A 129 -1.24 -5.81 -7.45
N ASP A 130 0.06 -6.09 -7.41
CA ASP A 130 1.09 -5.10 -7.69
C ASP A 130 1.04 -4.64 -9.15
N TYR A 131 0.77 -5.55 -10.07
CA TYR A 131 0.56 -5.25 -11.48
C TYR A 131 -0.63 -4.29 -11.69
N LEU A 132 -1.78 -4.58 -11.11
CA LEU A 132 -2.96 -3.71 -11.19
C LEU A 132 -2.75 -2.37 -10.48
N SER A 133 -2.08 -2.37 -9.32
CA SER A 133 -1.77 -1.15 -8.56
C SER A 133 -0.86 -0.19 -9.32
N SER A 134 0.02 -0.70 -10.19
CA SER A 134 0.90 0.15 -10.99
C SER A 134 0.12 1.07 -11.95
N PHE A 135 -0.99 0.62 -12.51
CA PHE A 135 -1.85 1.47 -13.35
C PHE A 135 -2.50 2.59 -12.56
N LEU A 136 -2.97 2.32 -11.34
CA LEU A 136 -3.49 3.35 -10.45
C LEU A 136 -2.42 4.37 -10.08
N LEU A 137 -1.20 3.91 -9.81
CA LEU A 137 -0.08 4.79 -9.50
C LEU A 137 0.26 5.71 -10.67
N TYR A 138 0.40 5.17 -11.88
CA TYR A 138 0.68 5.98 -13.08
C TYR A 138 -0.45 6.96 -13.36
N PHE A 139 -1.70 6.51 -13.25
CA PHE A 139 -2.86 7.40 -13.42
C PHE A 139 -2.84 8.55 -12.41
N MET A 140 -2.61 8.25 -11.13
CA MET A 140 -2.49 9.25 -10.07
C MET A 140 -1.36 10.25 -10.36
N MET A 141 -0.19 9.78 -10.80
CA MET A 141 0.94 10.65 -11.14
C MET A 141 0.62 11.58 -12.31
N ILE A 142 -0.03 11.06 -13.36
CA ILE A 142 -0.43 11.86 -14.52
C ILE A 142 -1.46 12.93 -14.11
N VAL A 143 -2.49 12.52 -13.36
CA VAL A 143 -3.52 13.46 -12.90
C VAL A 143 -2.94 14.53 -11.99
N ALA A 144 -2.05 14.16 -11.08
CA ALA A 144 -1.34 15.10 -10.21
C ALA A 144 -0.49 16.10 -11.02
N ALA A 145 0.29 15.60 -11.99
CA ALA A 145 1.10 16.46 -12.85
C ALA A 145 0.24 17.44 -13.68
N VAL A 146 -0.83 16.93 -14.31
CA VAL A 146 -1.76 17.75 -15.08
C VAL A 146 -2.47 18.75 -14.18
N GLY A 147 -2.88 18.34 -12.98
CA GLY A 147 -3.53 19.23 -12.00
C GLY A 147 -2.62 20.38 -11.55
N VAL A 148 -1.37 20.08 -11.21
CA VAL A 148 -0.40 21.09 -10.79
C VAL A 148 -0.06 22.06 -11.94
N ILE A 149 0.24 21.53 -13.13
CA ILE A 149 0.56 22.36 -14.30
C ILE A 149 -0.67 23.16 -14.74
N GLY A 150 -1.85 22.55 -14.79
CA GLY A 150 -3.09 23.22 -15.17
C GLY A 150 -3.46 24.34 -14.19
N SER A 151 -3.35 24.10 -12.89
CA SER A 151 -3.57 25.11 -11.86
C SER A 151 -2.58 26.26 -11.93
N ALA A 152 -1.32 25.98 -12.22
CA ALA A 152 -0.27 27.00 -12.42
C ALA A 152 -0.56 27.86 -13.66
N LEU A 153 -0.95 27.25 -14.78
CA LEU A 153 -1.27 27.96 -16.03
C LEU A 153 -2.54 28.82 -15.91
N MET A 154 -3.52 28.36 -15.12
CA MET A 154 -4.76 29.12 -14.86
C MET A 154 -4.56 30.24 -13.81
N GLY A 155 -3.39 30.39 -13.23
CA GLY A 155 -3.10 31.41 -12.22
C GLY A 155 -3.77 31.19 -10.87
N HIS A 156 -4.34 29.98 -10.64
CA HIS A 156 -4.97 29.61 -9.37
C HIS A 156 -3.99 29.01 -8.36
N ALA A 157 -2.77 28.65 -8.78
CA ALA A 157 -1.73 28.13 -7.91
C ALA A 157 -0.86 29.26 -7.37
N SER A 158 -1.09 29.69 -6.15
CA SER A 158 -0.14 30.49 -5.38
C SER A 158 0.53 29.60 -4.32
N LEU A 159 1.86 29.56 -4.32
CA LEU A 159 2.62 28.96 -3.24
C LEU A 159 2.69 29.96 -2.07
N ASP A 160 1.77 29.82 -1.14
CA ASP A 160 1.67 30.68 0.05
C ASP A 160 2.46 30.10 1.25
N ILE A 161 3.31 29.10 0.97
CA ILE A 161 4.13 28.45 1.98
C ILE A 161 5.52 29.08 1.94
N PRO A 162 6.03 29.62 3.07
CA PRO A 162 7.38 30.14 3.13
C PRO A 162 8.39 29.04 2.80
N ALA A 163 9.43 29.39 2.03
CA ALA A 163 10.45 28.44 1.55
C ALA A 163 11.16 27.68 2.69
N PHE A 164 11.19 28.26 3.87
CA PHE A 164 11.76 27.65 5.06
C PHE A 164 10.96 28.05 6.31
N THR A 165 10.39 27.07 6.98
CA THR A 165 9.59 27.25 8.20
C THR A 165 10.35 26.95 9.50
N GLY A 166 11.59 26.44 9.40
CA GLY A 166 12.40 26.04 10.55
C GLY A 166 12.69 24.54 10.61
N PHE A 167 13.43 24.13 11.62
CA PHE A 167 13.80 22.71 11.84
C PHE A 167 12.79 21.95 12.73
N LYS A 168 11.75 22.63 13.17
CA LYS A 168 10.72 22.06 14.05
C LYS A 168 9.36 22.18 13.37
N ASP A 169 8.52 21.18 13.57
CA ASP A 169 7.14 21.23 13.09
C ASP A 169 6.37 22.34 13.83
N THR A 170 6.04 23.40 13.10
CA THR A 170 5.28 24.55 13.59
C THR A 170 3.82 24.53 13.13
N LEU A 171 3.44 23.61 12.25
CA LEU A 171 2.13 23.53 11.61
C LEU A 171 1.25 22.42 12.20
N ALA A 172 1.76 21.63 13.14
CA ALA A 172 0.96 20.59 13.78
C ALA A 172 -0.19 21.20 14.57
N PRO A 173 -1.45 20.76 14.35
CA PRO A 173 -2.55 21.11 15.23
C PRO A 173 -2.22 20.66 16.66
N THR A 174 -2.61 21.46 17.61
CA THR A 174 -2.34 21.33 19.05
C THR A 174 -2.43 19.87 19.51
N GLY A 175 -1.30 19.24 19.79
CA GLY A 175 -1.23 17.91 20.39
C GLY A 175 -0.40 16.83 19.69
N SER A 176 -0.03 17.01 18.43
CA SER A 176 0.78 16.02 17.69
C SER A 176 1.95 16.67 16.95
N SER A 177 2.91 17.22 17.68
CA SER A 177 4.14 17.67 17.02
C SER A 177 4.95 16.45 16.55
N LEU A 178 5.21 16.34 15.27
CA LEU A 178 6.17 15.36 14.71
C LEU A 178 7.62 15.62 15.16
N GLY A 179 7.83 16.66 15.98
CA GLY A 179 9.12 17.00 16.58
C GLY A 179 10.06 17.71 15.63
N PHE A 180 11.35 17.39 15.74
CA PHE A 180 12.37 17.95 14.88
C PHE A 180 12.37 17.27 13.50
N MET A 181 12.67 18.07 12.46
CA MET A 181 12.80 17.57 11.09
C MET A 181 13.81 16.42 11.00
N PHE A 182 14.91 16.48 11.71
CA PHE A 182 15.84 15.36 11.87
C PHE A 182 15.68 14.78 13.29
N PRO A 183 15.53 13.43 13.46
CA PRO A 183 15.62 12.38 12.42
C PRO A 183 14.27 12.01 11.77
N ALA A 184 13.13 12.52 12.23
CA ALA A 184 11.80 12.00 11.88
C ALA A 184 11.50 12.08 10.37
N LEU A 185 11.62 13.26 9.77
CA LEU A 185 11.38 13.46 8.34
C LEU A 185 12.38 12.66 7.48
N PHE A 186 13.66 12.64 7.89
CA PHE A 186 14.68 11.88 7.18
C PHE A 186 14.38 10.39 7.17
N VAL A 187 13.97 9.81 8.31
CA VAL A 187 13.60 8.39 8.41
C VAL A 187 12.37 8.09 7.56
N THR A 188 11.37 8.99 7.54
CA THR A 188 10.15 8.80 6.74
C THR A 188 10.45 8.82 5.24
N ILE A 189 11.28 9.76 4.78
CA ILE A 189 11.70 9.84 3.38
C ILE A 189 12.56 8.63 3.00
N ALA A 190 13.50 8.25 3.84
CA ALA A 190 14.36 7.09 3.61
C ALA A 190 13.54 5.79 3.58
N CYS A 191 12.53 5.64 4.42
CA CYS A 191 11.61 4.50 4.40
C CYS A 191 10.85 4.39 3.07
N GLY A 192 10.38 5.52 2.52
CA GLY A 192 9.72 5.56 1.21
C GLY A 192 10.65 5.31 0.02
N ALA A 193 11.88 5.82 0.08
CA ALA A 193 12.84 5.75 -1.03
C ALA A 193 13.58 4.40 -1.09
N ILE A 194 14.03 3.88 0.05
CA ILE A 194 14.93 2.72 0.10
C ILE A 194 14.18 1.46 0.57
N SER A 195 13.16 1.59 1.41
CA SER A 195 12.47 0.49 2.08
C SER A 195 13.42 -0.45 2.86
N GLY A 196 13.17 -0.78 4.11
CA GLY A 196 14.01 -1.70 4.89
C GLY A 196 14.17 -3.09 4.27
N PHE A 197 13.28 -3.46 3.34
CA PHE A 197 13.35 -4.70 2.58
C PHE A 197 14.61 -4.81 1.70
N HIS A 198 15.10 -3.71 1.15
CA HIS A 198 16.35 -3.72 0.37
C HIS A 198 17.56 -4.18 1.17
N SER A 199 17.62 -3.90 2.46
CA SER A 199 18.70 -4.39 3.32
C SER A 199 18.64 -5.91 3.53
N LEU A 200 17.43 -6.49 3.60
CA LEU A 200 17.22 -7.93 3.68
C LEU A 200 17.62 -8.63 2.38
N VAL A 201 17.25 -8.06 1.23
CA VAL A 201 17.66 -8.56 -0.09
C VAL A 201 19.18 -8.43 -0.28
N GLY A 202 19.75 -7.26 0.05
CA GLY A 202 21.18 -7.01 -0.04
C GLY A 202 22.04 -7.90 0.87
N SER A 203 21.49 -8.38 2.00
CA SER A 203 22.19 -9.34 2.87
C SER A 203 22.34 -10.74 2.27
N GLY A 204 21.65 -11.02 1.16
CA GLY A 204 21.69 -12.30 0.47
C GLY A 204 21.11 -13.47 1.28
N THR A 205 20.22 -13.19 2.23
CA THR A 205 19.67 -14.22 3.11
C THR A 205 18.88 -15.27 2.33
N THR A 206 18.17 -14.84 1.29
CA THR A 206 17.35 -15.73 0.44
C THR A 206 18.21 -16.50 -0.55
N SER A 207 19.21 -15.86 -1.17
CA SER A 207 20.10 -16.49 -2.15
C SER A 207 21.03 -17.52 -1.48
N LYS A 208 21.40 -17.32 -0.22
CA LYS A 208 22.23 -18.26 0.57
C LYS A 208 21.48 -19.50 1.06
N GLN A 209 20.17 -19.56 0.89
CA GLN A 209 19.34 -20.73 1.21
C GLN A 209 19.19 -21.69 0.02
N LEU A 210 19.66 -21.28 -1.16
CA LEU A 210 19.68 -22.14 -2.35
C LEU A 210 20.98 -22.96 -2.33
N ASP A 211 20.86 -24.26 -2.20
CA ASP A 211 22.01 -25.20 -2.23
C ASP A 211 22.68 -25.27 -3.60
N ASN A 212 21.99 -24.92 -4.68
CA ASN A 212 22.52 -24.95 -6.04
C ASN A 212 21.76 -23.96 -6.93
N GLU A 213 22.50 -23.15 -7.71
CA GLU A 213 21.92 -22.20 -8.68
C GLU A 213 21.07 -22.89 -9.77
N LYS A 214 21.36 -24.14 -10.10
CA LYS A 214 20.58 -24.97 -11.01
C LYS A 214 19.17 -25.30 -10.50
N ASN A 215 18.92 -25.16 -9.21
CA ASN A 215 17.60 -25.36 -8.58
C ASN A 215 16.71 -24.09 -8.68
N SER A 216 17.28 -22.98 -9.10
CA SER A 216 16.51 -21.81 -9.55
C SER A 216 16.05 -22.10 -10.97
N PRO A 217 14.75 -22.38 -11.24
CA PRO A 217 14.34 -22.79 -12.58
C PRO A 217 14.55 -21.64 -13.57
N PRO A 218 15.53 -21.73 -14.48
CA PRO A 218 15.83 -20.68 -15.46
C PRO A 218 14.64 -20.39 -16.38
N ASP A 219 13.78 -21.39 -16.57
CA ASP A 219 12.60 -21.29 -17.42
C ASP A 219 11.45 -20.46 -16.81
N ARG A 220 11.42 -20.26 -15.51
CA ARG A 220 10.43 -19.38 -14.89
C ARG A 220 10.81 -17.91 -15.01
N ILE A 221 12.08 -17.58 -14.93
CA ILE A 221 12.54 -16.19 -15.08
C ILE A 221 12.35 -15.71 -16.52
N ARG A 222 12.59 -16.57 -17.52
CA ARG A 222 12.37 -16.23 -18.93
C ARG A 222 10.91 -16.01 -19.30
N ARG A 223 9.96 -16.72 -18.69
CA ARG A 223 8.51 -16.53 -18.96
C ARG A 223 7.93 -15.24 -18.40
N TYR A 224 8.67 -14.53 -17.56
CA TYR A 224 8.24 -13.27 -16.98
C TYR A 224 9.03 -12.06 -17.52
N ALA A 225 10.02 -12.30 -18.38
CA ALA A 225 10.84 -11.27 -19.00
C ALA A 225 10.44 -10.98 -20.47
N ASP A 226 9.62 -11.83 -21.07
CA ASP A 226 8.94 -11.66 -22.36
C ASP A 226 7.47 -11.30 -22.15
#